data_dce1303867db9791054a09e29d5a4d77
#
_entry.id   dce1303867db9791054a09e29d5a4d77
#
_cell.length_a   1.000
_cell.length_b   1.000
_cell.length_c   1.000
_cell.angle_alpha   90.00
_cell.angle_beta   90.00
_cell.angle_gamma   90.00
#
_symmetry.space_group_name_H-M   'P 1'
#
loop_
_entity.id
_entity.type
_entity.pdbx_description
1 polymer ?
#
loop_
_entity_poly.entity_id
_entity_poly.type
_entity_poly.pdbx_seq_one_letter_code
_entity_poly.pdbx_strand_id
1 'polypeptide(L)'
;MIAIQENLKPEDLKQKLTRFWELSAKKIHAIEATYDQKKGAPVFTENGRYTSRGWTEWTHGFQFGAGILQFDATADQKALEQSIKNTVNKMAPHVSHTGVHDHGFNNLSTYGNLLRLMHEGKIKENEWEKEFYRLAIKISGAVQASRWTRIPEGGYIYSFNGPHSLFVDTIRSCRILVASHLLGHRYHAEGDKKISLLERALEHMLATAKYAVYYGAGRDSYDEWGRTAHESVFNVNDGQYRCPNSQQGYSGFSTWTRGLAWAMLGFPEELEVLSQLEDEAFDKLGGKESLIATFERAAQATCDFYIKNTPTCGVCYWDTGAPNLSKIGD
;
A
#
# COMPACT_ATOMS: atom_id res chain seq x y z
N MET A 1 -13.34 -8.71 20.91
CA MET A 1 -13.83 -8.53 19.53
C MET A 1 -14.66 -7.25 19.46
N ILE A 2 -14.38 -6.39 18.48
CA ILE A 2 -15.20 -5.18 18.25
C ILE A 2 -16.63 -5.54 17.89
N ALA A 3 -17.59 -4.70 18.32
CA ALA A 3 -18.97 -4.81 17.89
C ALA A 3 -19.16 -4.10 16.54
N ILE A 4 -19.73 -4.80 15.58
CA ILE A 4 -20.05 -4.24 14.26
C ILE A 4 -21.38 -3.51 14.37
N GLN A 5 -21.42 -2.26 13.91
CA GLN A 5 -22.62 -1.43 13.85
C GLN A 5 -23.27 -1.57 12.46
N GLU A 6 -24.13 -2.54 12.29
CA GLU A 6 -24.76 -2.87 10.99
C GLU A 6 -25.65 -1.75 10.42
N ASN A 7 -26.14 -0.85 11.27
CA ASN A 7 -27.06 0.24 10.88
C ASN A 7 -26.35 1.59 10.67
N LEU A 8 -25.02 1.62 10.73
CA LEU A 8 -24.25 2.87 10.55
C LEU A 8 -24.35 3.33 9.09
N LYS A 9 -24.77 4.57 8.89
CA LYS A 9 -24.84 5.21 7.57
C LYS A 9 -23.73 6.26 7.40
N PRO A 10 -23.33 6.60 6.17
CA PRO A 10 -22.33 7.65 5.92
C PRO A 10 -22.68 8.99 6.60
N GLU A 11 -23.96 9.34 6.66
CA GLU A 11 -24.46 10.58 7.28
C GLU A 11 -24.13 10.66 8.77
N ASP A 12 -24.11 9.51 9.46
CA ASP A 12 -23.83 9.42 10.91
C ASP A 12 -22.36 9.77 11.21
N LEU A 13 -21.49 9.70 10.20
CA LEU A 13 -20.07 10.03 10.29
C LEU A 13 -19.77 11.51 10.03
N LYS A 14 -20.72 12.29 9.49
CA LYS A 14 -20.51 13.67 9.03
C LYS A 14 -19.83 14.55 10.08
N GLN A 15 -20.33 14.56 11.31
CA GLN A 15 -19.75 15.38 12.39
C GLN A 15 -18.33 14.93 12.75
N LYS A 16 -18.08 13.62 12.80
CA LYS A 16 -16.76 13.04 13.08
C LYS A 16 -15.76 13.39 11.97
N LEU A 17 -16.19 13.30 10.71
CA LEU A 17 -15.38 13.63 9.54
C LEU A 17 -15.06 15.14 9.48
N THR A 18 -16.04 16.02 9.78
CA THR A 18 -15.77 17.46 9.87
C THR A 18 -14.67 17.75 10.89
N ARG A 19 -14.80 17.21 12.10
CA ARG A 19 -13.76 17.37 13.13
C ARG A 19 -12.42 16.75 12.73
N PHE A 20 -12.44 15.60 12.05
CA PHE A 20 -11.21 14.98 11.54
C PHE A 20 -10.47 15.92 10.59
N TRP A 21 -11.16 16.51 9.61
CA TRP A 21 -10.55 17.41 8.65
C TRP A 21 -10.05 18.72 9.27
N GLU A 22 -10.74 19.26 10.27
CA GLU A 22 -10.25 20.41 11.06
C GLU A 22 -8.93 20.10 11.77
N LEU A 23 -8.83 18.92 12.40
CA LEU A 23 -7.61 18.49 13.08
C LEU A 23 -6.49 18.17 12.07
N SER A 24 -6.82 17.57 10.95
CA SER A 24 -5.91 17.27 9.85
C SER A 24 -5.27 18.56 9.31
N ALA A 25 -6.08 19.56 8.97
CA ALA A 25 -5.57 20.87 8.50
C ALA A 25 -4.56 21.49 9.49
N LYS A 26 -4.93 21.51 10.78
CA LYS A 26 -4.03 22.04 11.82
C LYS A 26 -2.69 21.30 11.87
N LYS A 27 -2.71 19.97 11.75
CA LYS A 27 -1.50 19.14 11.76
C LYS A 27 -0.65 19.33 10.53
N ILE A 28 -1.25 19.32 9.33
CA ILE A 28 -0.55 19.54 8.07
C ILE A 28 0.16 20.89 8.08
N HIS A 29 -0.55 21.96 8.40
CA HIS A 29 0.03 23.30 8.44
C HIS A 29 1.09 23.45 9.54
N ALA A 30 0.90 22.83 10.70
CA ALA A 30 1.89 22.86 11.78
C ALA A 30 3.19 22.14 11.40
N ILE A 31 3.09 20.94 10.79
CA ILE A 31 4.26 20.20 10.32
C ILE A 31 5.02 21.01 9.27
N GLU A 32 4.32 21.57 8.29
CA GLU A 32 4.96 22.36 7.23
C GLU A 32 5.66 23.61 7.76
N ALA A 33 5.08 24.26 8.78
CA ALA A 33 5.64 25.47 9.37
C ALA A 33 6.81 25.23 10.33
N THR A 34 6.87 24.07 10.99
CA THR A 34 7.78 23.87 12.13
C THR A 34 8.77 22.74 11.97
N TYR A 35 8.51 21.77 11.08
CA TYR A 35 9.37 20.62 10.89
C TYR A 35 10.48 20.90 9.89
N ASP A 36 11.72 20.65 10.30
CA ASP A 36 12.87 20.74 9.40
C ASP A 36 12.92 19.50 8.47
N GLN A 37 12.51 19.71 7.25
CA GLN A 37 12.44 18.67 6.20
C GLN A 37 13.81 18.06 5.86
N LYS A 38 14.94 18.71 6.22
CA LYS A 38 16.29 18.15 6.03
C LYS A 38 16.56 16.97 6.95
N LYS A 39 15.76 16.80 7.98
CA LYS A 39 15.86 15.67 8.92
C LYS A 39 15.20 14.39 8.40
N GLY A 40 14.59 14.39 7.21
CA GLY A 40 13.83 13.26 6.65
C GLY A 40 12.33 13.34 6.98
N ALA A 41 11.61 12.21 6.87
CA ALA A 41 10.17 12.18 7.06
C ALA A 41 9.77 12.28 8.55
N PRO A 42 8.73 13.07 8.92
CA PRO A 42 8.28 13.27 10.30
C PRO A 42 7.37 12.11 10.77
N VAL A 43 7.94 10.95 11.02
CA VAL A 43 7.16 9.72 11.29
C VAL A 43 7.14 9.27 12.74
N PHE A 44 7.99 9.83 13.59
CA PHE A 44 8.03 9.52 15.01
C PHE A 44 7.76 10.76 15.85
N THR A 45 7.35 10.57 17.08
CA THR A 45 7.19 11.65 18.04
C THR A 45 8.02 11.40 19.29
N GLU A 46 8.77 12.41 19.71
CA GLU A 46 9.50 12.43 20.98
C GLU A 46 9.12 13.70 21.71
N ASN A 47 8.68 13.58 22.97
CA ASN A 47 8.22 14.70 23.80
C ASN A 47 7.20 15.63 23.08
N GLY A 48 6.26 15.02 22.34
CA GLY A 48 5.21 15.74 21.62
C GLY A 48 5.66 16.46 20.34
N ARG A 49 6.89 16.24 19.89
CA ARG A 49 7.43 16.82 18.65
C ARG A 49 7.75 15.73 17.64
N TYR A 50 7.55 16.02 16.35
CA TYR A 50 7.93 15.12 15.29
C TYR A 50 9.44 15.01 15.16
N THR A 51 9.89 13.79 14.93
CA THR A 51 11.28 13.44 14.61
C THR A 51 11.32 12.41 13.49
N SER A 52 12.49 12.11 12.98
CA SER A 52 12.76 11.19 11.90
C SER A 52 13.64 10.04 12.36
N ARG A 53 13.56 8.92 11.66
CA ARG A 53 14.49 7.80 11.74
C ARG A 53 14.84 7.34 10.34
N GLY A 54 15.97 6.65 10.17
CA GLY A 54 16.33 6.03 8.89
C GLY A 54 15.26 5.04 8.41
N TRP A 55 15.19 4.83 7.10
CA TRP A 55 14.26 3.92 6.42
C TRP A 55 12.77 4.32 6.52
N THR A 56 12.50 5.61 6.59
CA THR A 56 11.13 6.14 6.71
C THR A 56 10.71 7.01 5.53
N GLU A 57 11.53 7.12 4.52
CA GLU A 57 11.28 7.91 3.31
C GLU A 57 10.05 7.44 2.53
N TRP A 58 9.63 6.20 2.67
CA TRP A 58 8.38 5.67 2.12
C TRP A 58 7.13 6.43 2.60
N THR A 59 7.25 7.17 3.69
CA THR A 59 6.17 7.99 4.25
C THR A 59 6.05 9.38 3.63
N HIS A 60 7.02 9.84 2.83
CA HIS A 60 6.97 11.16 2.18
C HIS A 60 5.73 11.31 1.30
N GLY A 61 5.35 10.26 0.57
CA GLY A 61 4.14 10.27 -0.25
C GLY A 61 2.88 10.52 0.58
N PHE A 62 2.79 9.95 1.77
CA PHE A 62 1.67 10.20 2.68
C PHE A 62 1.73 11.60 3.29
N GLN A 63 2.92 12.07 3.66
CA GLN A 63 3.10 13.42 4.20
C GLN A 63 2.60 14.49 3.21
N PHE A 64 3.05 14.43 1.95
CA PHE A 64 2.68 15.42 0.94
C PHE A 64 1.30 15.14 0.35
N GLY A 65 0.93 13.86 0.21
CA GLY A 65 -0.40 13.45 -0.23
C GLY A 65 -1.52 13.82 0.74
N ALA A 66 -1.23 13.88 2.05
CA ALA A 66 -2.22 14.31 3.05
C ALA A 66 -2.76 15.72 2.76
N GLY A 67 -1.92 16.66 2.31
CA GLY A 67 -2.38 18.00 1.94
C GLY A 67 -3.23 18.00 0.64
N ILE A 68 -2.96 17.11 -0.29
CA ILE A 68 -3.79 16.94 -1.50
C ILE A 68 -5.19 16.42 -1.11
N LEU A 69 -5.26 15.43 -0.21
CA LEU A 69 -6.53 14.90 0.30
C LEU A 69 -7.26 15.92 1.18
N GLN A 70 -6.54 16.77 1.93
CA GLN A 70 -7.13 17.85 2.70
C GLN A 70 -7.83 18.86 1.77
N PHE A 71 -7.19 19.23 0.67
CA PHE A 71 -7.83 20.07 -0.36
C PHE A 71 -9.05 19.40 -0.97
N ASP A 72 -8.92 18.13 -1.35
CA ASP A 72 -10.01 17.36 -1.96
C ASP A 72 -11.28 17.33 -1.08
N ALA A 73 -11.10 17.23 0.23
CA ALA A 73 -12.18 17.16 1.19
C ALA A 73 -12.73 18.53 1.63
N THR A 74 -11.90 19.57 1.63
CA THR A 74 -12.25 20.85 2.31
C THR A 74 -12.00 22.10 1.47
N ALA A 75 -11.45 21.96 0.25
CA ALA A 75 -11.01 23.06 -0.61
C ALA A 75 -9.89 23.93 0.02
N ASP A 76 -9.06 23.37 0.91
CA ASP A 76 -7.91 24.07 1.51
C ASP A 76 -6.81 24.31 0.46
N GLN A 77 -6.91 25.44 -0.23
CA GLN A 77 -6.01 25.83 -1.32
C GLN A 77 -4.54 25.92 -0.86
N LYS A 78 -4.30 26.37 0.38
CA LYS A 78 -2.94 26.46 0.93
C LYS A 78 -2.30 25.07 1.09
N ALA A 79 -3.07 24.09 1.54
CA ALA A 79 -2.60 22.70 1.63
C ALA A 79 -2.27 22.12 0.24
N LEU A 80 -3.09 22.40 -0.77
CA LEU A 80 -2.83 21.99 -2.15
C LEU A 80 -1.54 22.58 -2.70
N GLU A 81 -1.41 23.90 -2.67
CA GLU A 81 -0.24 24.62 -3.22
C GLU A 81 1.06 24.12 -2.59
N GLN A 82 1.06 23.94 -1.27
CA GLN A 82 2.21 23.42 -0.55
C GLN A 82 2.52 21.97 -0.95
N SER A 83 1.50 21.15 -1.13
CA SER A 83 1.67 19.74 -1.53
C SER A 83 2.17 19.60 -2.97
N ILE A 84 1.69 20.43 -3.91
CA ILE A 84 2.23 20.51 -5.28
C ILE A 84 3.72 20.87 -5.23
N LYS A 85 4.05 21.94 -4.51
CA LYS A 85 5.45 22.38 -4.36
C LYS A 85 6.35 21.28 -3.79
N ASN A 86 5.90 20.60 -2.74
CA ASN A 86 6.65 19.50 -2.12
C ASN A 86 6.77 18.30 -3.07
N THR A 87 5.70 17.94 -3.78
CA THR A 87 5.72 16.86 -4.77
C THR A 87 6.76 17.13 -5.86
N VAL A 88 6.69 18.29 -6.50
CA VAL A 88 7.62 18.63 -7.60
C VAL A 88 9.08 18.69 -7.11
N ASN A 89 9.32 19.29 -5.95
CA ASN A 89 10.68 19.56 -5.50
C ASN A 89 11.34 18.40 -4.73
N LYS A 90 10.55 17.48 -4.13
CA LYS A 90 11.07 16.49 -3.18
C LYS A 90 10.81 15.04 -3.55
N MET A 91 9.83 14.76 -4.43
CA MET A 91 9.45 13.38 -4.71
C MET A 91 10.24 12.73 -5.88
N ALA A 92 11.03 13.48 -6.63
CA ALA A 92 11.80 12.95 -7.75
C ALA A 92 12.69 11.74 -7.38
N PRO A 93 13.42 11.71 -6.25
CA PRO A 93 14.19 10.52 -5.86
C PRO A 93 13.36 9.25 -5.70
N HIS A 94 12.09 9.37 -5.28
CA HIS A 94 11.19 8.24 -5.09
C HIS A 94 10.66 7.65 -6.40
N VAL A 95 10.69 8.41 -7.49
CA VAL A 95 10.25 7.94 -8.82
C VAL A 95 11.19 6.86 -9.36
N SER A 96 12.50 7.02 -9.13
CA SER A 96 13.55 6.13 -9.66
C SER A 96 14.27 5.29 -8.60
N HIS A 97 13.74 5.19 -7.38
CA HIS A 97 14.42 4.51 -6.28
C HIS A 97 14.40 2.99 -6.44
N THR A 98 15.45 2.41 -6.97
CA THR A 98 15.57 0.95 -7.20
C THR A 98 15.73 0.13 -5.92
N GLY A 99 16.07 0.75 -4.80
CA GLY A 99 16.36 0.07 -3.52
C GLY A 99 15.12 -0.36 -2.71
N VAL A 100 13.93 0.14 -3.04
CA VAL A 100 12.69 -0.07 -2.26
C VAL A 100 11.52 -0.52 -3.12
N HIS A 101 10.49 -1.06 -2.48
CA HIS A 101 9.23 -1.50 -3.11
C HIS A 101 8.06 -0.53 -2.89
N ASP A 102 8.33 0.67 -2.36
CA ASP A 102 7.33 1.61 -1.84
C ASP A 102 6.77 2.59 -2.89
N HIS A 103 6.96 2.30 -4.16
CA HIS A 103 6.61 3.20 -5.26
C HIS A 103 5.14 3.62 -5.27
N GLY A 104 4.22 2.69 -4.99
CA GLY A 104 2.79 2.97 -4.92
C GLY A 104 2.43 3.84 -3.72
N PHE A 105 3.10 3.66 -2.58
CA PHE A 105 2.90 4.52 -1.41
C PHE A 105 3.29 5.96 -1.69
N ASN A 106 4.47 6.16 -2.27
CA ASN A 106 5.02 7.48 -2.51
C ASN A 106 4.36 8.19 -3.71
N ASN A 107 4.34 7.54 -4.85
CA ASN A 107 4.09 8.23 -6.11
C ASN A 107 2.61 8.30 -6.50
N LEU A 108 1.77 7.34 -6.06
CA LEU A 108 0.32 7.49 -6.24
C LEU A 108 -0.32 8.42 -5.22
N SER A 109 0.22 8.46 -4.00
CA SER A 109 -0.27 9.42 -2.99
C SER A 109 -0.01 10.87 -3.37
N THR A 110 0.99 11.13 -4.21
CA THR A 110 1.38 12.46 -4.70
C THR A 110 1.00 12.68 -6.16
N TYR A 111 1.85 12.32 -7.11
CA TYR A 111 1.61 12.50 -8.56
C TYR A 111 0.29 11.88 -9.01
N GLY A 112 -0.07 10.68 -8.50
CA GLY A 112 -1.31 10.00 -8.83
C GLY A 112 -2.54 10.78 -8.38
N ASN A 113 -2.55 11.29 -7.15
CA ASN A 113 -3.67 12.11 -6.65
C ASN A 113 -3.77 13.46 -7.36
N LEU A 114 -2.66 14.11 -7.71
CA LEU A 114 -2.69 15.34 -8.50
C LEU A 114 -3.28 15.09 -9.91
N LEU A 115 -2.86 14.01 -10.56
CA LEU A 115 -3.42 13.61 -11.86
C LEU A 115 -4.92 13.31 -11.76
N ARG A 116 -5.35 12.61 -10.69
CA ARG A 116 -6.76 12.33 -10.42
C ARG A 116 -7.58 13.62 -10.27
N LEU A 117 -7.11 14.58 -9.48
CA LEU A 117 -7.81 15.84 -9.27
C LEU A 117 -7.95 16.65 -10.58
N MET A 118 -6.97 16.57 -11.50
CA MET A 118 -7.08 17.15 -12.83
C MET A 118 -8.18 16.45 -13.64
N HIS A 119 -8.21 15.12 -13.67
CA HIS A 119 -9.22 14.35 -14.40
C HIS A 119 -10.64 14.57 -13.84
N GLU A 120 -10.78 14.79 -12.54
CA GLU A 120 -12.05 15.11 -11.88
C GLU A 120 -12.45 16.60 -12.04
N GLY A 121 -11.62 17.43 -12.67
CA GLY A 121 -11.87 18.85 -12.84
C GLY A 121 -11.82 19.66 -11.54
N LYS A 122 -11.28 19.11 -10.45
CA LYS A 122 -11.16 19.78 -9.15
C LYS A 122 -10.01 20.79 -9.10
N ILE A 123 -8.99 20.57 -9.92
CA ILE A 123 -7.91 21.53 -10.18
C ILE A 123 -7.81 21.79 -11.68
N LYS A 124 -7.33 22.99 -12.03
CA LYS A 124 -7.18 23.37 -13.43
C LYS A 124 -6.19 22.42 -14.12
N GLU A 125 -6.60 21.86 -15.24
CA GLU A 125 -5.74 21.06 -16.10
C GLU A 125 -4.64 21.93 -16.72
N ASN A 126 -3.41 21.46 -16.62
CA ASN A 126 -2.24 21.99 -17.29
C ASN A 126 -1.56 20.83 -18.01
N GLU A 127 -1.46 20.90 -19.32
CA GLU A 127 -0.97 19.78 -20.15
C GLU A 127 0.48 19.38 -19.80
N TRP A 128 1.33 20.33 -19.50
CA TRP A 128 2.71 20.08 -19.09
C TRP A 128 2.79 19.35 -17.73
N GLU A 129 2.05 19.81 -16.74
CA GLU A 129 2.00 19.17 -15.41
C GLU A 129 1.38 17.77 -15.49
N LYS A 130 0.33 17.62 -16.28
CA LYS A 130 -0.34 16.35 -16.53
C LYS A 130 0.65 15.30 -17.09
N GLU A 131 1.37 15.66 -18.16
CA GLU A 131 2.36 14.74 -18.75
C GLU A 131 3.54 14.51 -17.82
N PHE A 132 3.95 15.48 -17.01
CA PHE A 132 4.97 15.30 -15.97
C PHE A 132 4.52 14.28 -14.91
N TYR A 133 3.28 14.37 -14.43
CA TYR A 133 2.74 13.41 -13.45
C TYR A 133 2.58 12.02 -14.06
N ARG A 134 2.12 11.93 -15.30
CA ARG A 134 2.04 10.67 -16.05
C ARG A 134 3.41 10.02 -16.22
N LEU A 135 4.43 10.81 -16.58
CA LEU A 135 5.80 10.33 -16.72
C LEU A 135 6.34 9.79 -15.38
N ALA A 136 6.12 10.49 -14.28
CA ALA A 136 6.53 10.04 -12.95
C ALA A 136 5.90 8.68 -12.59
N ILE A 137 4.60 8.49 -12.85
CA ILE A 137 3.89 7.23 -12.62
C ILE A 137 4.45 6.12 -13.51
N LYS A 138 4.66 6.38 -14.80
CA LYS A 138 5.21 5.41 -15.77
C LYS A 138 6.60 4.91 -15.36
N ILE A 139 7.51 5.83 -15.03
CA ILE A 139 8.87 5.48 -14.59
C ILE A 139 8.80 4.67 -13.29
N SER A 140 8.03 5.14 -12.34
CA SER A 140 7.87 4.47 -11.04
C SER A 140 7.33 3.04 -11.18
N GLY A 141 6.35 2.82 -12.06
CA GLY A 141 5.84 1.49 -12.37
C GLY A 141 6.90 0.58 -13.00
N ALA A 142 7.71 1.09 -13.92
CA ALA A 142 8.80 0.33 -14.52
C ALA A 142 9.87 -0.05 -13.49
N VAL A 143 10.25 0.87 -12.60
CA VAL A 143 11.20 0.61 -11.51
C VAL A 143 10.66 -0.43 -10.53
N GLN A 144 9.40 -0.30 -10.12
CA GLN A 144 8.74 -1.31 -9.29
C GLN A 144 8.76 -2.70 -9.96
N ALA A 145 8.40 -2.78 -11.25
CA ALA A 145 8.38 -4.02 -12.01
C ALA A 145 9.76 -4.68 -12.15
N SER A 146 10.85 -3.91 -12.15
CA SER A 146 12.21 -4.44 -12.26
C SER A 146 12.66 -5.22 -11.01
N ARG A 147 12.01 -5.00 -9.86
CA ARG A 147 12.28 -5.68 -8.59
C ARG A 147 11.58 -7.02 -8.54
N TRP A 148 12.10 -8.01 -9.23
CA TRP A 148 11.38 -9.26 -9.48
C TRP A 148 12.13 -10.51 -9.07
N THR A 149 11.46 -11.35 -8.28
CA THR A 149 11.90 -12.72 -8.00
C THR A 149 10.92 -13.71 -8.62
N ARG A 150 11.45 -14.70 -9.32
CA ARG A 150 10.68 -15.80 -9.90
C ARG A 150 10.43 -16.89 -8.86
N ILE A 151 9.22 -17.42 -8.89
CA ILE A 151 8.82 -18.63 -8.18
C ILE A 151 8.11 -19.58 -9.16
N PRO A 152 7.86 -20.86 -8.81
CA PRO A 152 7.24 -21.81 -9.74
C PRO A 152 5.92 -21.36 -10.35
N GLU A 153 5.12 -20.60 -9.63
CA GLU A 153 3.80 -20.12 -10.06
C GLU A 153 3.81 -18.70 -10.67
N GLY A 154 4.96 -18.13 -10.98
CA GLY A 154 5.08 -16.79 -11.52
C GLY A 154 6.18 -15.99 -10.85
N GLY A 155 5.83 -15.04 -9.99
CA GLY A 155 6.82 -14.27 -9.25
C GLY A 155 6.23 -13.21 -8.32
N TYR A 156 7.11 -12.41 -7.72
CA TYR A 156 6.73 -11.32 -6.85
C TYR A 156 7.71 -10.14 -6.91
N ILE A 157 7.22 -8.96 -6.56
CA ILE A 157 8.05 -7.78 -6.30
C ILE A 157 8.74 -7.99 -4.95
N TYR A 158 10.06 -8.04 -4.94
CA TYR A 158 10.80 -8.25 -3.71
C TYR A 158 10.95 -6.96 -2.88
N SER A 159 10.95 -7.13 -1.56
CA SER A 159 11.09 -6.06 -0.59
C SER A 159 12.51 -5.45 -0.59
N PHE A 160 12.73 -4.42 0.21
CA PHE A 160 14.07 -3.85 0.40
C PHE A 160 15.08 -4.82 1.05
N ASN A 161 14.60 -5.92 1.68
CA ASN A 161 15.45 -6.97 2.23
C ASN A 161 16.17 -7.78 1.13
N GLY A 162 15.69 -7.70 -0.13
CA GLY A 162 16.31 -8.37 -1.26
C GLY A 162 15.44 -9.46 -1.90
N PRO A 163 15.99 -10.16 -2.90
CA PRO A 163 15.23 -11.07 -3.76
C PRO A 163 14.53 -12.23 -3.05
N HIS A 164 14.97 -12.62 -1.86
CA HIS A 164 14.37 -13.71 -1.08
C HIS A 164 13.08 -13.29 -0.33
N SER A 165 12.75 -12.03 -0.32
CA SER A 165 11.78 -11.44 0.60
C SER A 165 10.57 -10.87 -0.11
N LEU A 166 9.38 -11.42 0.18
CA LEU A 166 8.08 -10.86 -0.15
C LEU A 166 7.48 -10.22 1.10
N PHE A 167 7.25 -8.92 1.09
CA PHE A 167 6.50 -8.21 2.13
C PHE A 167 5.03 -8.07 1.76
N VAL A 168 4.16 -8.30 2.73
CA VAL A 168 2.71 -8.18 2.54
C VAL A 168 2.26 -6.77 2.17
N ASP A 169 2.95 -5.75 2.64
CA ASP A 169 2.63 -4.35 2.36
C ASP A 169 2.84 -3.95 0.89
N THR A 170 3.65 -4.70 0.16
CA THR A 170 3.86 -4.50 -1.28
C THR A 170 2.55 -4.65 -2.07
N ILE A 171 1.57 -5.42 -1.58
CA ILE A 171 0.25 -5.55 -2.24
C ILE A 171 -0.38 -4.17 -2.49
N ARG A 172 -0.33 -3.29 -1.52
CA ARG A 172 -0.87 -1.94 -1.66
C ARG A 172 0.01 -1.05 -2.56
N SER A 173 1.32 -1.33 -2.63
CA SER A 173 2.23 -0.63 -3.53
C SER A 173 2.08 -1.05 -5.00
N CYS A 174 1.49 -2.22 -5.30
CA CYS A 174 1.28 -2.72 -6.66
C CYS A 174 0.35 -1.82 -7.51
N ARG A 175 -0.46 -0.97 -6.90
CA ARG A 175 -1.28 0.04 -7.59
C ARG A 175 -0.48 0.87 -8.60
N ILE A 176 0.80 1.10 -8.36
CA ILE A 176 1.64 1.84 -9.33
C ILE A 176 1.84 1.06 -10.63
N LEU A 177 1.86 -0.28 -10.56
CA LEU A 177 1.96 -1.14 -11.74
C LEU A 177 0.68 -1.06 -12.58
N VAL A 178 -0.47 -1.16 -11.92
CA VAL A 178 -1.78 -1.08 -12.57
C VAL A 178 -2.01 0.32 -13.15
N ALA A 179 -1.76 1.39 -12.39
CA ALA A 179 -1.88 2.76 -12.87
C ALA A 179 -0.95 3.04 -14.06
N SER A 180 0.27 2.56 -14.02
CA SER A 180 1.23 2.70 -15.12
C SER A 180 0.80 1.90 -16.35
N HIS A 181 0.24 0.70 -16.17
CA HIS A 181 -0.36 -0.10 -17.24
C HIS A 181 -1.52 0.65 -17.92
N LEU A 182 -2.45 1.21 -17.16
CA LEU A 182 -3.57 2.00 -17.67
C LEU A 182 -3.13 3.25 -18.44
N LEU A 183 -1.95 3.79 -18.13
CA LEU A 183 -1.31 4.85 -18.90
C LEU A 183 -0.58 4.34 -20.16
N GLY A 184 -0.74 3.05 -20.52
CA GLY A 184 -0.18 2.44 -21.70
C GLY A 184 1.31 2.09 -21.59
N HIS A 185 1.88 2.05 -20.39
CA HIS A 185 3.31 1.79 -20.18
C HIS A 185 3.63 0.31 -20.02
N ARG A 186 4.90 -0.03 -20.30
CA ARG A 186 5.49 -1.37 -20.12
C ARG A 186 6.89 -1.22 -19.57
N TYR A 187 7.37 -2.23 -18.86
CA TYR A 187 8.77 -2.29 -18.48
C TYR A 187 9.59 -2.88 -19.65
N HIS A 188 10.56 -2.13 -20.14
CA HIS A 188 11.52 -2.57 -21.12
C HIS A 188 12.76 -3.09 -20.40
N ALA A 189 12.92 -4.41 -20.40
CA ALA A 189 14.04 -5.12 -19.78
C ALA A 189 15.16 -5.38 -20.79
N GLU A 190 16.23 -6.01 -20.31
CA GLU A 190 17.35 -6.43 -21.16
C GLU A 190 16.89 -7.27 -22.37
N GLY A 191 17.55 -7.09 -23.50
CA GLY A 191 17.24 -7.77 -24.75
C GLY A 191 15.87 -7.36 -25.33
N ASP A 192 15.48 -6.11 -25.13
CA ASP A 192 14.21 -5.52 -25.61
C ASP A 192 12.94 -6.26 -25.17
N LYS A 193 13.02 -7.05 -24.10
CA LYS A 193 11.86 -7.73 -23.54
C LYS A 193 10.87 -6.71 -23.01
N LYS A 194 9.63 -6.78 -23.52
CA LYS A 194 8.50 -5.98 -23.07
C LYS A 194 7.73 -6.75 -22.01
N ILE A 195 7.82 -6.31 -20.77
CA ILE A 195 7.16 -6.95 -19.63
C ILE A 195 5.89 -6.16 -19.29
N SER A 196 4.77 -6.88 -19.16
CA SER A 196 3.50 -6.33 -18.74
C SER A 196 3.54 -5.94 -17.27
N LEU A 197 3.16 -4.70 -16.97
CA LEU A 197 3.06 -4.23 -15.59
C LEU A 197 1.85 -4.83 -14.88
N LEU A 198 0.76 -5.06 -15.62
CA LEU A 198 -0.42 -5.74 -15.08
C LEU A 198 -0.12 -7.20 -14.71
N GLU A 199 0.55 -7.96 -15.59
CA GLU A 199 0.95 -9.34 -15.28
C GLU A 199 1.82 -9.37 -14.01
N ARG A 200 2.77 -8.44 -13.86
CA ARG A 200 3.60 -8.32 -12.63
C ARG A 200 2.77 -8.04 -11.38
N ALA A 201 1.75 -7.18 -11.48
CA ALA A 201 0.84 -6.90 -10.37
C ALA A 201 0.04 -8.15 -10.01
N LEU A 202 -0.60 -8.81 -10.98
CA LEU A 202 -1.43 -10.00 -10.76
C LEU A 202 -0.63 -11.18 -10.18
N GLU A 203 0.56 -11.45 -10.71
CA GLU A 203 1.43 -12.50 -10.18
C GLU A 203 1.86 -12.20 -8.74
N HIS A 204 2.20 -10.93 -8.43
CA HIS A 204 2.51 -10.53 -7.06
C HIS A 204 1.31 -10.67 -6.12
N MET A 205 0.11 -10.31 -6.56
CA MET A 205 -1.12 -10.47 -5.79
C MET A 205 -1.39 -11.95 -5.49
N LEU A 206 -1.23 -12.84 -6.48
CA LEU A 206 -1.35 -14.28 -6.30
C LEU A 206 -0.33 -14.82 -5.29
N ALA A 207 0.93 -14.39 -5.40
CA ALA A 207 1.98 -14.79 -4.46
C ALA A 207 1.68 -14.30 -3.04
N THR A 208 1.18 -13.07 -2.89
CA THR A 208 0.80 -12.50 -1.59
C THR A 208 -0.40 -13.24 -0.99
N ALA A 209 -1.45 -13.50 -1.78
CA ALA A 209 -2.62 -14.26 -1.33
C ALA A 209 -2.24 -15.69 -0.89
N LYS A 210 -1.30 -16.33 -1.62
CA LYS A 210 -0.88 -17.71 -1.33
C LYS A 210 0.07 -17.82 -0.15
N TYR A 211 1.03 -16.89 -0.01
CA TYR A 211 2.17 -17.07 0.89
C TYR A 211 2.15 -16.15 2.12
N ALA A 212 1.50 -15.00 2.05
CA ALA A 212 1.40 -14.08 3.18
C ALA A 212 0.09 -14.19 3.96
N VAL A 213 -1.00 -14.62 3.32
CA VAL A 213 -2.31 -14.82 3.97
C VAL A 213 -2.53 -16.32 4.23
N TYR A 214 -3.00 -16.67 5.42
CA TYR A 214 -3.24 -18.05 5.84
C TYR A 214 -4.75 -18.31 5.95
N TYR A 215 -5.15 -19.54 5.69
CA TYR A 215 -6.59 -19.89 5.58
C TYR A 215 -7.01 -21.04 6.51
N GLY A 216 -6.11 -21.55 7.34
CA GLY A 216 -6.39 -22.68 8.23
C GLY A 216 -6.66 -24.00 7.49
N ALA A 217 -6.25 -24.12 6.23
CA ALA A 217 -6.49 -25.29 5.39
C ALA A 217 -5.32 -25.53 4.42
N GLY A 218 -5.24 -26.75 3.86
CA GLY A 218 -4.17 -27.11 2.91
C GLY A 218 -2.80 -27.11 3.56
N ARG A 219 -1.85 -26.38 2.97
CA ARG A 219 -0.50 -26.20 3.50
C ARG A 219 -0.52 -25.64 4.93
N ASP A 220 -1.49 -24.79 5.23
CA ASP A 220 -1.54 -23.97 6.44
C ASP A 220 -2.59 -24.48 7.45
N SER A 221 -2.85 -25.79 7.46
CA SER A 221 -3.87 -26.42 8.35
C SER A 221 -3.58 -26.22 9.86
N TYR A 222 -2.35 -25.86 10.21
CA TYR A 222 -1.92 -25.52 11.59
C TYR A 222 -2.21 -24.06 11.96
N ASP A 223 -2.65 -23.26 11.02
CA ASP A 223 -2.85 -21.82 11.18
C ASP A 223 -4.33 -21.45 11.12
N GLU A 224 -4.66 -20.17 11.31
CA GLU A 224 -6.04 -19.72 11.34
C GLU A 224 -6.41 -18.84 10.15
N TRP A 225 -7.69 -18.76 9.87
CA TRP A 225 -8.29 -17.95 8.82
C TRP A 225 -7.92 -16.47 8.95
N GLY A 226 -7.27 -15.93 7.92
CA GLY A 226 -6.91 -14.53 7.81
C GLY A 226 -5.64 -14.10 8.56
N ARG A 227 -4.98 -14.99 9.32
CA ARG A 227 -3.67 -14.64 9.86
C ARG A 227 -2.76 -14.19 8.73
N THR A 228 -1.99 -13.14 8.95
CA THR A 228 -1.17 -12.54 7.90
C THR A 228 0.27 -12.41 8.36
N ALA A 229 1.20 -13.00 7.62
CA ALA A 229 2.64 -12.83 7.86
C ALA A 229 3.11 -11.49 7.26
N HIS A 230 4.01 -10.80 7.96
CA HIS A 230 4.64 -9.60 7.42
C HIS A 230 5.53 -9.93 6.23
N GLU A 231 6.37 -10.95 6.36
CA GLU A 231 7.34 -11.38 5.35
C GLU A 231 7.19 -12.87 5.03
N SER A 232 7.28 -13.20 3.76
CA SER A 232 7.41 -14.58 3.28
C SER A 232 8.78 -14.75 2.65
N VAL A 233 9.55 -15.73 3.15
CA VAL A 233 10.93 -15.98 2.75
C VAL A 233 11.00 -17.10 1.72
N PHE A 234 11.76 -16.88 0.65
CA PHE A 234 11.97 -17.82 -0.44
C PHE A 234 13.45 -18.14 -0.65
N ASN A 235 13.73 -19.30 -1.17
CA ASN A 235 15.05 -19.63 -1.67
C ASN A 235 15.19 -19.07 -3.11
N VAL A 236 16.12 -18.16 -3.31
CA VAL A 236 16.31 -17.49 -4.61
C VAL A 236 16.86 -18.41 -5.70
N ASN A 237 17.43 -19.57 -5.35
CA ASN A 237 17.99 -20.50 -6.31
C ASN A 237 16.94 -21.39 -6.98
N ASP A 238 15.89 -21.76 -6.24
CA ASP A 238 14.84 -22.67 -6.70
C ASP A 238 13.42 -22.07 -6.65
N GLY A 239 13.27 -20.85 -6.11
CA GLY A 239 12.01 -20.15 -5.97
C GLY A 239 11.06 -20.75 -4.91
N GLN A 240 11.52 -21.73 -4.11
CA GLN A 240 10.66 -22.41 -3.15
C GLN A 240 10.48 -21.58 -1.87
N TYR A 241 9.23 -21.52 -1.41
CA TYR A 241 8.87 -20.93 -0.11
C TYR A 241 9.55 -21.66 1.04
N ARG A 242 10.05 -20.92 2.03
CA ARG A 242 10.74 -21.44 3.21
C ARG A 242 9.93 -21.28 4.48
N CYS A 243 9.63 -20.05 4.86
CA CYS A 243 8.96 -19.78 6.13
C CYS A 243 8.35 -18.38 6.15
N PRO A 244 7.38 -18.13 7.06
CA PRO A 244 7.01 -16.78 7.42
C PRO A 244 8.10 -16.14 8.27
N ASN A 245 8.22 -14.83 8.19
CA ASN A 245 9.10 -14.02 9.01
C ASN A 245 8.43 -12.68 9.35
N SER A 246 9.04 -11.91 10.22
CA SER A 246 8.60 -10.56 10.54
C SER A 246 9.79 -9.67 10.87
N GLN A 247 9.85 -8.52 10.20
CA GLN A 247 10.87 -7.51 10.48
C GLN A 247 10.33 -6.39 11.36
N GLN A 248 9.05 -6.06 11.23
CA GLN A 248 8.41 -4.98 11.97
C GLN A 248 7.41 -5.48 13.01
N GLY A 249 6.96 -6.73 12.92
CA GLY A 249 6.11 -7.40 13.89
C GLY A 249 6.91 -8.18 14.93
N TYR A 250 6.20 -8.80 15.88
CA TYR A 250 6.78 -9.57 16.96
C TYR A 250 7.36 -10.91 16.48
N SER A 251 6.65 -11.60 15.58
CA SER A 251 7.00 -12.94 15.10
C SER A 251 6.49 -13.20 13.70
N GLY A 252 7.15 -14.09 12.97
CA GLY A 252 6.63 -14.63 11.71
C GLY A 252 5.33 -15.44 11.86
N PHE A 253 5.02 -15.89 13.08
CA PHE A 253 3.83 -16.69 13.41
C PHE A 253 2.71 -15.89 14.09
N SER A 254 2.90 -14.59 14.30
CA SER A 254 1.86 -13.66 14.73
C SER A 254 1.50 -12.70 13.61
N THR A 255 0.57 -11.80 13.84
CA THR A 255 0.16 -10.80 12.85
C THR A 255 0.53 -9.40 13.33
N TRP A 256 1.49 -8.80 12.65
CA TRP A 256 1.75 -7.38 12.73
C TRP A 256 0.58 -6.62 12.10
N THR A 257 -0.15 -5.84 12.91
CA THR A 257 -1.47 -5.32 12.52
C THR A 257 -1.40 -4.30 11.39
N ARG A 258 -0.32 -3.53 11.27
CA ARG A 258 -0.14 -2.64 10.11
C ARG A 258 0.08 -3.43 8.81
N GLY A 259 0.79 -4.57 8.85
CA GLY A 259 0.92 -5.47 7.70
C GLY A 259 -0.43 -6.07 7.27
N LEU A 260 -1.24 -6.49 8.25
CA LEU A 260 -2.62 -6.91 8.03
C LEU A 260 -3.44 -5.80 7.35
N ALA A 261 -3.34 -4.56 7.86
CA ALA A 261 -4.06 -3.42 7.30
C ALA A 261 -3.66 -3.13 5.84
N TRP A 262 -2.39 -3.34 5.46
CA TRP A 262 -1.98 -3.22 4.06
C TRP A 262 -2.63 -4.27 3.16
N ALA A 263 -2.80 -5.51 3.63
CA ALA A 263 -3.53 -6.54 2.90
C ALA A 263 -5.03 -6.21 2.78
N MET A 264 -5.66 -5.82 3.91
CA MET A 264 -7.07 -5.40 3.96
C MET A 264 -7.39 -4.23 3.02
N LEU A 265 -6.44 -3.34 2.78
CA LEU A 265 -6.61 -2.20 1.87
C LEU A 265 -6.17 -2.56 0.45
N GLY A 266 -5.04 -3.24 0.29
CA GLY A 266 -4.42 -3.50 -1.01
C GLY A 266 -5.25 -4.40 -1.91
N PHE A 267 -5.78 -5.51 -1.41
CA PHE A 267 -6.64 -6.39 -2.21
C PHE A 267 -7.91 -5.69 -2.71
N PRO A 268 -8.72 -5.01 -1.87
CA PRO A 268 -9.90 -4.28 -2.36
C PRO A 268 -9.58 -3.15 -3.34
N GLU A 269 -8.53 -2.35 -3.10
CA GLU A 269 -8.14 -1.27 -4.02
C GLU A 269 -7.78 -1.81 -5.42
N GLU A 270 -7.12 -2.96 -5.51
CA GLU A 270 -6.84 -3.59 -6.79
C GLU A 270 -8.10 -4.19 -7.41
N LEU A 271 -8.95 -4.87 -6.63
CA LEU A 271 -10.21 -5.44 -7.11
C LEU A 271 -11.13 -4.39 -7.73
N GLU A 272 -11.21 -3.17 -7.18
CA GLU A 272 -11.99 -2.06 -7.76
C GLU A 272 -11.59 -1.77 -9.21
N VAL A 273 -10.30 -1.78 -9.50
CA VAL A 273 -9.78 -1.51 -10.85
C VAL A 273 -9.86 -2.75 -11.74
N LEU A 274 -9.44 -3.91 -11.22
CA LEU A 274 -9.41 -5.16 -11.99
C LEU A 274 -10.80 -5.59 -12.45
N SER A 275 -11.84 -5.32 -11.67
CA SER A 275 -13.23 -5.61 -12.05
C SER A 275 -13.67 -4.88 -13.32
N GLN A 276 -13.04 -3.75 -13.65
CA GLN A 276 -13.36 -2.91 -14.81
C GLN A 276 -12.53 -3.22 -16.07
N LEU A 277 -11.50 -4.07 -15.95
CA LEU A 277 -10.69 -4.48 -17.09
C LEU A 277 -11.39 -5.59 -17.90
N GLU A 278 -11.10 -5.64 -19.19
CA GLU A 278 -11.59 -6.70 -20.08
C GLU A 278 -11.00 -8.06 -19.72
N ASP A 279 -11.74 -9.13 -19.99
CA ASP A 279 -11.40 -10.49 -19.57
C ASP A 279 -10.08 -10.99 -20.18
N GLU A 280 -9.77 -10.59 -21.41
CA GLU A 280 -8.54 -10.95 -22.13
C GLU A 280 -7.27 -10.51 -21.40
N ALA A 281 -7.35 -9.50 -20.54
CA ALA A 281 -6.23 -9.05 -19.72
C ALA A 281 -5.74 -10.11 -18.72
N PHE A 282 -6.58 -11.11 -18.44
CA PHE A 282 -6.35 -12.14 -17.41
C PHE A 282 -6.07 -13.54 -17.96
N ASP A 283 -6.16 -13.75 -19.28
CA ASP A 283 -6.10 -15.07 -19.92
C ASP A 283 -4.86 -15.88 -19.56
N LYS A 284 -3.71 -15.22 -19.46
CA LYS A 284 -2.42 -15.88 -19.15
C LYS A 284 -2.33 -16.41 -17.72
N LEU A 285 -3.18 -15.95 -16.82
CA LEU A 285 -3.12 -16.25 -15.39
C LEU A 285 -4.35 -17.01 -14.88
N GLY A 286 -5.08 -17.67 -15.77
CA GLY A 286 -6.19 -18.54 -15.41
C GLY A 286 -7.58 -17.90 -15.45
N GLY A 287 -7.69 -16.70 -16.03
CA GLY A 287 -8.95 -16.00 -16.25
C GLY A 287 -9.39 -15.10 -15.09
N LYS A 288 -10.17 -14.09 -15.43
CA LYS A 288 -10.61 -13.01 -14.54
C LYS A 288 -11.37 -13.53 -13.31
N GLU A 289 -12.36 -14.40 -13.53
CA GLU A 289 -13.21 -14.92 -12.44
C GLU A 289 -12.41 -15.62 -11.34
N SER A 290 -11.48 -16.50 -11.73
CA SER A 290 -10.62 -17.24 -10.80
C SER A 290 -9.70 -16.32 -9.99
N LEU A 291 -9.13 -15.30 -10.64
CA LEU A 291 -8.25 -14.33 -9.98
C LEU A 291 -9.03 -13.45 -8.99
N ILE A 292 -10.17 -12.91 -9.42
CA ILE A 292 -11.04 -12.10 -8.56
C ILE A 292 -11.47 -12.91 -7.34
N ALA A 293 -11.96 -14.13 -7.52
CA ALA A 293 -12.36 -14.98 -6.39
C ALA A 293 -11.19 -15.24 -5.40
N THR A 294 -9.97 -15.40 -5.90
CA THR A 294 -8.78 -15.57 -5.06
C THR A 294 -8.49 -14.32 -4.24
N PHE A 295 -8.58 -13.15 -4.86
CA PHE A 295 -8.29 -11.88 -4.18
C PHE A 295 -9.41 -11.47 -3.22
N GLU A 296 -10.67 -11.71 -3.56
CA GLU A 296 -11.82 -11.53 -2.67
C GLU A 296 -11.69 -12.41 -1.42
N ARG A 297 -11.30 -13.67 -1.60
CA ARG A 297 -11.03 -14.57 -0.48
C ARG A 297 -9.95 -14.03 0.45
N ALA A 298 -8.87 -13.49 -0.11
CA ALA A 298 -7.77 -12.90 0.69
C ALA A 298 -8.22 -11.63 1.42
N ALA A 299 -8.97 -10.76 0.75
CA ALA A 299 -9.58 -9.57 1.34
C ALA A 299 -10.52 -9.93 2.49
N GLN A 300 -11.44 -10.87 2.27
CA GLN A 300 -12.39 -11.34 3.28
C GLN A 300 -11.68 -11.93 4.49
N ALA A 301 -10.71 -12.84 4.26
CA ALA A 301 -9.99 -13.50 5.33
C ALA A 301 -9.25 -12.50 6.24
N THR A 302 -8.56 -11.52 5.64
CA THR A 302 -7.82 -10.50 6.39
C THR A 302 -8.74 -9.57 7.18
N CYS A 303 -9.90 -9.20 6.63
CA CYS A 303 -10.92 -8.41 7.33
C CYS A 303 -11.53 -9.18 8.51
N ASP A 304 -11.89 -10.46 8.31
CA ASP A 304 -12.44 -11.32 9.37
C ASP A 304 -11.46 -11.46 10.53
N PHE A 305 -10.17 -11.67 10.20
CA PHE A 305 -9.13 -11.76 11.22
C PHE A 305 -8.98 -10.46 12.02
N TYR A 306 -9.02 -9.32 11.34
CA TYR A 306 -8.98 -8.01 12.01
C TYR A 306 -10.14 -7.82 12.98
N ILE A 307 -11.37 -8.10 12.53
CA ILE A 307 -12.58 -7.98 13.35
C ILE A 307 -12.48 -8.89 14.58
N LYS A 308 -12.08 -10.16 14.38
CA LYS A 308 -11.93 -11.15 15.44
C LYS A 308 -10.90 -10.75 16.49
N ASN A 309 -9.77 -10.15 16.07
CA ASN A 309 -8.60 -9.90 16.91
C ASN A 309 -8.46 -8.43 17.36
N THR A 310 -9.45 -7.58 17.12
CA THR A 310 -9.46 -6.20 17.61
C THR A 310 -10.23 -6.14 18.93
N PRO A 311 -9.66 -5.53 20.00
CA PRO A 311 -10.33 -5.35 21.29
C PRO A 311 -11.59 -4.50 21.20
N THR A 312 -12.46 -4.59 22.22
CA THR A 312 -13.73 -3.88 22.30
C THR A 312 -13.62 -2.36 22.26
N CYS A 313 -12.48 -1.80 22.67
CA CYS A 313 -12.19 -0.37 22.58
C CYS A 313 -11.93 0.12 21.13
N GLY A 314 -11.83 -0.80 20.15
CA GLY A 314 -11.60 -0.49 18.74
C GLY A 314 -10.15 -0.12 18.39
N VAL A 315 -9.22 -0.13 19.35
CA VAL A 315 -7.80 0.13 19.12
C VAL A 315 -7.07 -1.20 18.97
N CYS A 316 -6.62 -1.52 17.76
CA CYS A 316 -5.90 -2.75 17.51
C CYS A 316 -4.54 -2.80 18.23
N TYR A 317 -4.12 -3.99 18.62
CA TYR A 317 -2.77 -4.21 19.12
C TYR A 317 -1.73 -3.96 18.02
N TRP A 318 -0.52 -3.62 18.39
CA TRP A 318 0.60 -3.51 17.46
C TRP A 318 0.86 -4.83 16.70
N ASP A 319 0.79 -5.94 17.43
CA ASP A 319 0.93 -7.30 16.92
C ASP A 319 0.10 -8.25 17.77
N THR A 320 -0.58 -9.21 17.17
CA THR A 320 -1.49 -10.13 17.87
C THR A 320 -0.75 -11.13 18.78
N GLY A 321 0.55 -11.33 18.60
CA GLY A 321 1.40 -12.17 19.44
C GLY A 321 2.33 -11.39 20.38
N ALA A 322 2.17 -10.07 20.46
CA ALA A 322 3.05 -9.25 21.31
C ALA A 322 2.98 -9.67 22.78
N PRO A 323 4.10 -9.58 23.53
CA PRO A 323 4.12 -10.00 24.92
C PRO A 323 3.21 -9.11 25.79
N ASN A 324 2.64 -9.71 26.81
CA ASN A 324 1.79 -9.04 27.81
C ASN A 324 0.43 -8.51 27.30
N LEU A 325 -0.08 -8.93 26.15
CA LEU A 325 -1.42 -8.55 25.71
C LEU A 325 -2.49 -8.89 26.74
N SER A 326 -2.39 -10.04 27.41
CA SER A 326 -3.31 -10.45 28.47
C SER A 326 -3.31 -9.54 29.71
N LYS A 327 -2.32 -8.67 29.86
CA LYS A 327 -2.22 -7.70 30.96
C LYS A 327 -2.81 -6.34 30.61
N ILE A 328 -3.07 -6.09 29.34
CA ILE A 328 -3.61 -4.80 28.87
C ILE A 328 -5.11 -4.72 29.12
N GLY A 329 -5.77 -5.87 29.28
CA GLY A 329 -7.20 -5.99 29.36
C GLY A 329 -7.86 -5.85 27.98
N ASP A 330 -9.13 -6.22 27.93
CA ASP A 330 -9.93 -6.12 26.71
C ASP A 330 -10.82 -4.87 26.77
#